data_ad90ce7e0c492d5a91ff50caa744eef1
#
_entry.id   ad90ce7e0c492d5a91ff50caa744eef1
#
_cell.length_a   1.000
_cell.length_b   1.000
_cell.length_c   1.000
_cell.angle_alpha   90.00
_cell.angle_beta   90.00
_cell.angle_gamma   90.00
#
_symmetry.space_group_name_H-M   'P 1'
#
loop_
_entity.id
_entity.type
_entity.pdbx_description
1 polymer ?
#
loop_
_entity_poly.entity_id
_entity_poly.type
_entity_poly.pdbx_seq_one_letter_code
_entity_poly.pdbx_strand_id
1 'polypeptide(L)'
;METHDEWKPQAVVLCAGDYPTHALPLHLLHDARHVVCCDGATAEYMQREGRLPWYAVGDGDSLPLPLREQLGPRFIHITEQETNDQTKATRLLYEKGIRRVAYVGATGRREDHTLGNISHLADYRQMGMDVRMYTDYGVFMTPCPFPDGSLQLRCTVCPGSQLSVFALGDGPIEAEGVKYPLPERLTAWWQGTLNEAVVPHLSFKARIPFLVYLAY
;
A
#
# COMPACT_ATOMS: atom_id res chain seq x y z
N MET A 1 -6.19 -1.47 26.30
CA MET A 1 -6.62 -1.27 24.91
C MET A 1 -5.36 -1.00 24.10
N GLU A 2 -4.60 -2.06 23.92
CA GLU A 2 -3.36 -2.09 23.14
C GLU A 2 -3.62 -3.06 22.03
N THR A 3 -3.55 -2.59 20.81
CA THR A 3 -3.17 -3.49 19.74
C THR A 3 -3.41 -2.84 18.38
N HIS A 4 -2.66 -1.86 18.07
CA HIS A 4 -2.28 -1.75 16.68
C HIS A 4 -0.86 -2.31 16.61
N ASP A 5 -0.73 -3.43 15.86
CA ASP A 5 0.52 -3.90 15.34
C ASP A 5 1.51 -2.73 15.27
N GLU A 6 2.63 -2.79 15.99
CA GLU A 6 3.65 -1.73 16.02
C GLU A 6 4.32 -1.48 14.65
N TRP A 7 3.63 -1.86 13.57
CA TRP A 7 4.12 -1.63 12.22
C TRP A 7 4.20 -0.14 11.93
N LYS A 8 5.41 0.37 11.81
CA LYS A 8 5.68 1.76 11.47
C LYS A 8 6.41 1.83 10.14
N PRO A 9 5.92 2.63 9.17
CA PRO A 9 6.63 2.83 7.92
C PRO A 9 7.94 3.60 8.15
N GLN A 10 8.97 3.27 7.38
CA GLN A 10 10.20 4.04 7.29
C GLN A 10 10.06 5.21 6.32
N ALA A 11 9.17 5.06 5.35
CA ALA A 11 8.79 6.11 4.39
C ALA A 11 7.31 5.98 4.01
N VAL A 12 6.74 7.10 3.57
CA VAL A 12 5.40 7.17 2.98
C VAL A 12 5.53 7.59 1.53
N VAL A 13 4.83 6.88 0.63
CA VAL A 13 4.68 7.25 -0.78
C VAL A 13 3.29 7.84 -0.97
N LEU A 14 3.22 9.10 -1.40
CA LEU A 14 1.98 9.74 -1.83
C LEU A 14 1.82 9.56 -3.33
N CYS A 15 0.82 8.77 -3.71
CA CYS A 15 0.48 8.52 -5.11
C CYS A 15 -0.48 9.60 -5.66
N ALA A 16 -0.69 9.60 -6.98
CA ALA A 16 -1.47 10.62 -7.68
C ALA A 16 -2.98 10.31 -7.79
N GLY A 17 -3.53 9.50 -6.85
CA GLY A 17 -4.96 9.32 -6.66
C GLY A 17 -5.58 10.45 -5.84
N ASP A 18 -6.67 10.18 -5.14
CA ASP A 18 -7.28 11.15 -4.25
C ASP A 18 -6.40 11.40 -3.03
N TYR A 19 -6.23 12.68 -2.68
CA TYR A 19 -5.49 13.04 -1.48
C TYR A 19 -6.25 12.51 -0.26
N PRO A 20 -5.57 11.87 0.71
CA PRO A 20 -6.25 11.26 1.84
C PRO A 20 -7.03 12.30 2.67
N THR A 21 -8.19 11.88 3.18
CA THR A 21 -9.07 12.67 4.05
C THR A 21 -9.30 12.01 5.40
N HIS A 22 -9.19 10.67 5.48
CA HIS A 22 -9.32 9.96 6.74
C HIS A 22 -8.10 10.21 7.65
N ALA A 23 -8.35 10.26 8.96
CA ALA A 23 -7.36 10.64 9.96
C ALA A 23 -6.09 9.77 9.91
N LEU A 24 -6.21 8.46 9.71
CA LEU A 24 -5.06 7.56 9.75
C LEU A 24 -4.06 7.76 8.60
N PRO A 25 -4.46 7.72 7.30
CA PRO A 25 -3.51 8.01 6.22
C PRO A 25 -2.99 9.45 6.26
N LEU A 26 -3.78 10.44 6.71
CA LEU A 26 -3.31 11.80 6.93
C LEU A 26 -2.21 11.85 8.01
N HIS A 27 -2.44 11.20 9.15
CA HIS A 27 -1.46 11.15 10.24
C HIS A 27 -0.14 10.49 9.78
N LEU A 28 -0.23 9.37 9.04
CA LEU A 28 0.94 8.73 8.45
C LEU A 28 1.72 9.68 7.53
N LEU A 29 1.02 10.49 6.73
CA LEU A 29 1.64 11.44 5.82
C LEU A 29 2.28 12.62 6.56
N HIS A 30 1.59 13.20 7.55
CA HIS A 30 2.07 14.33 8.34
C HIS A 30 3.30 13.98 9.17
N ASP A 31 3.30 12.82 9.83
CA ASP A 31 4.34 12.40 10.77
C ASP A 31 5.52 11.74 10.08
N ALA A 32 5.40 11.40 8.79
CA ALA A 32 6.47 10.76 8.06
C ALA A 32 7.71 11.65 7.96
N ARG A 33 8.85 11.11 8.40
CA ARG A 33 10.15 11.74 8.19
C ARG A 33 10.54 11.76 6.70
N HIS A 34 10.18 10.71 5.97
CA HIS A 34 10.52 10.53 4.57
C HIS A 34 9.23 10.38 3.77
N VAL A 35 8.86 11.42 3.04
CA VAL A 35 7.74 11.39 2.08
C VAL A 35 8.30 11.42 0.68
N VAL A 36 7.91 10.45 -0.15
CA VAL A 36 8.17 10.44 -1.59
C VAL A 36 6.84 10.68 -2.29
N CYS A 37 6.78 11.69 -3.12
CA CYS A 37 5.60 11.98 -3.93
C CYS A 37 5.77 11.42 -5.34
N CYS A 38 4.77 10.73 -5.86
CA CYS A 38 4.64 10.54 -7.30
C CYS A 38 4.43 11.91 -7.96
N ASP A 39 4.87 12.05 -9.20
CA ASP A 39 4.89 13.32 -9.93
C ASP A 39 3.58 14.12 -9.75
N GLY A 40 2.44 13.56 -10.15
CA GLY A 40 1.14 14.24 -10.11
C GLY A 40 0.61 14.57 -8.70
N ALA A 41 1.21 14.04 -7.64
CA ALA A 41 0.84 14.33 -6.26
C ALA A 41 1.68 15.45 -5.63
N THR A 42 2.82 15.78 -6.24
CA THR A 42 3.84 16.64 -5.62
C THR A 42 3.34 18.05 -5.37
N ALA A 43 2.65 18.64 -6.34
CA ALA A 43 2.14 20.01 -6.23
C ALA A 43 1.11 20.14 -5.09
N GLU A 44 0.17 19.19 -5.01
CA GLU A 44 -0.85 19.17 -3.98
C GLU A 44 -0.24 18.94 -2.58
N TYR A 45 0.75 18.03 -2.48
CA TYR A 45 1.49 17.82 -1.25
C TYR A 45 2.16 19.10 -0.76
N MET A 46 2.91 19.78 -1.62
CA MET A 46 3.61 21.02 -1.25
C MET A 46 2.64 22.11 -0.83
N GLN A 47 1.49 22.23 -1.50
CA GLN A 47 0.45 23.19 -1.16
C GLN A 47 -0.19 22.90 0.21
N ARG A 48 -0.53 21.64 0.49
CA ARG A 48 -1.23 21.25 1.72
C ARG A 48 -0.32 21.17 2.93
N GLU A 49 0.89 20.62 2.74
CA GLU A 49 1.84 20.39 3.84
C GLU A 49 2.78 21.56 4.09
N GLY A 50 2.87 22.53 3.16
CA GLY A 50 3.78 23.67 3.29
C GLY A 50 5.26 23.29 3.31
N ARG A 51 5.61 22.08 2.88
CA ARG A 51 7.00 21.55 2.91
C ARG A 51 7.33 20.79 1.63
N LEU A 52 8.63 20.69 1.33
CA LEU A 52 9.14 19.87 0.23
C LEU A 52 9.10 18.38 0.63
N PRO A 53 8.76 17.47 -0.31
CA PRO A 53 8.93 16.03 -0.08
C PRO A 53 10.43 15.69 0.03
N TRP A 54 10.73 14.48 0.54
CA TRP A 54 12.09 13.95 0.48
C TRP A 54 12.53 13.76 -0.97
N TYR A 55 11.67 13.16 -1.79
CA TYR A 55 11.80 13.09 -3.24
C TYR A 55 10.45 13.26 -3.93
N ALA A 56 10.48 13.78 -5.15
CA ALA A 56 9.41 13.68 -6.14
C ALA A 56 9.89 12.78 -7.27
N VAL A 57 9.08 11.82 -7.72
CA VAL A 57 9.49 10.80 -8.68
C VAL A 57 8.47 10.71 -9.82
N GLY A 58 8.93 10.71 -11.04
CA GLY A 58 8.11 10.56 -12.24
C GLY A 58 8.82 11.06 -13.50
N ASP A 59 8.08 11.09 -14.62
CA ASP A 59 8.57 11.63 -15.90
C ASP A 59 8.51 13.16 -15.98
N GLY A 60 7.87 13.78 -15.02
CA GLY A 60 7.73 15.21 -14.90
C GLY A 60 6.58 15.83 -15.71
N ASP A 61 5.81 15.05 -16.45
CA ASP A 61 4.75 15.61 -17.32
C ASP A 61 3.67 16.35 -16.52
N SER A 62 3.39 15.88 -15.30
CA SER A 62 2.41 16.49 -14.38
C SER A 62 3.01 17.57 -13.46
N LEU A 63 4.33 17.81 -13.49
CA LEU A 63 5.00 18.72 -12.57
C LEU A 63 5.44 20.01 -13.29
N PRO A 64 4.84 21.18 -12.97
CA PRO A 64 5.22 22.45 -13.55
C PRO A 64 6.70 22.79 -13.39
N LEU A 65 7.32 23.42 -14.40
CA LEU A 65 8.75 23.75 -14.40
C LEU A 65 9.21 24.51 -13.13
N PRO A 66 8.48 25.53 -12.63
CA PRO A 66 8.88 26.24 -11.41
C PRO A 66 8.97 25.30 -10.18
N LEU A 67 8.09 24.29 -10.08
CA LEU A 67 8.16 23.32 -8.99
C LEU A 67 9.34 22.36 -9.15
N ARG A 68 9.68 21.98 -10.38
CA ARG A 68 10.90 21.17 -10.63
C ARG A 68 12.15 21.92 -10.22
N GLU A 69 12.23 23.21 -10.54
CA GLU A 69 13.34 24.07 -10.11
C GLU A 69 13.41 24.20 -8.59
N GLN A 70 12.27 24.37 -7.92
CA GLN A 70 12.19 24.42 -6.47
C GLN A 70 12.61 23.10 -5.80
N LEU A 71 12.26 21.97 -6.38
CA LEU A 71 12.67 20.65 -5.92
C LEU A 71 14.17 20.40 -6.13
N GLY A 72 14.73 20.89 -7.23
CA GLY A 72 16.14 20.69 -7.58
C GLY A 72 16.53 19.19 -7.54
N PRO A 73 17.56 18.80 -6.75
CA PRO A 73 18.02 17.44 -6.70
C PRO A 73 17.05 16.45 -6.02
N ARG A 74 15.94 16.93 -5.47
CA ARG A 74 14.87 16.09 -4.92
C ARG A 74 13.94 15.56 -6.01
N PHE A 75 13.93 16.15 -7.20
CA PHE A 75 13.19 15.63 -8.33
C PHE A 75 14.00 14.53 -9.03
N ILE A 76 13.52 13.31 -8.93
CA ILE A 76 14.10 12.13 -9.58
C ILE A 76 13.34 11.89 -10.88
N HIS A 77 13.91 12.38 -11.96
CA HIS A 77 13.34 12.30 -13.30
C HIS A 77 13.60 10.89 -13.88
N ILE A 78 12.52 10.12 -14.09
CA ILE A 78 12.56 8.76 -14.64
C ILE A 78 11.60 8.71 -15.83
N THR A 79 12.15 8.68 -17.03
CA THR A 79 11.40 8.76 -18.30
C THR A 79 10.88 7.44 -18.83
N GLU A 80 11.28 6.30 -18.21
CA GLU A 80 10.78 5.01 -18.63
C GLU A 80 9.26 4.91 -18.44
N GLN A 81 8.57 4.22 -19.35
CA GLN A 81 7.10 4.12 -19.39
C GLN A 81 6.60 2.68 -19.13
N GLU A 82 7.50 1.77 -18.78
CA GLU A 82 7.16 0.36 -18.50
C GLU A 82 6.49 0.19 -17.13
N THR A 83 6.76 1.12 -16.19
CA THR A 83 6.24 1.07 -14.83
C THR A 83 5.60 2.40 -14.42
N ASN A 84 4.65 2.33 -13.50
CA ASN A 84 4.01 3.52 -12.96
C ASN A 84 4.90 4.20 -11.89
N ASP A 85 4.55 5.43 -11.52
CA ASP A 85 5.34 6.22 -10.57
C ASP A 85 5.38 5.61 -9.16
N GLN A 86 4.34 4.87 -8.75
CA GLN A 86 4.35 4.12 -7.49
C GLN A 86 5.50 3.10 -7.50
N THR A 87 5.70 2.38 -8.60
CA THR A 87 6.79 1.41 -8.76
C THR A 87 8.15 2.09 -8.81
N LYS A 88 8.26 3.21 -9.54
CA LYS A 88 9.50 4.02 -9.60
C LYS A 88 9.89 4.52 -8.21
N ALA A 89 8.93 5.05 -7.44
CA ALA A 89 9.14 5.48 -6.05
C ALA A 89 9.56 4.32 -5.14
N THR A 90 8.97 3.15 -5.31
CA THR A 90 9.30 1.94 -4.55
C THR A 90 10.73 1.47 -4.82
N ARG A 91 11.15 1.44 -6.08
CA ARG A 91 12.52 1.08 -6.47
C ARG A 91 13.55 2.06 -5.88
N LEU A 92 13.28 3.37 -5.96
CA LEU A 92 14.12 4.38 -5.33
C LEU A 92 14.28 4.13 -3.81
N LEU A 93 13.18 3.86 -3.12
CA LEU A 93 13.22 3.57 -1.68
C LEU A 93 13.98 2.28 -1.37
N TYR A 94 13.79 1.24 -2.18
CA TYR A 94 14.53 -0.02 -2.05
C TYR A 94 16.04 0.18 -2.17
N GLU A 95 16.51 0.94 -3.18
CA GLU A 95 17.91 1.29 -3.40
C GLU A 95 18.50 2.10 -2.22
N LYS A 96 17.67 2.91 -1.55
CA LYS A 96 18.06 3.65 -0.36
C LYS A 96 18.03 2.82 0.94
N GLY A 97 17.79 1.51 0.86
CA GLY A 97 17.76 0.61 2.01
C GLY A 97 16.46 0.66 2.82
N ILE A 98 15.45 1.39 2.36
CA ILE A 98 14.11 1.41 2.96
C ILE A 98 13.40 0.11 2.62
N ARG A 99 12.72 -0.50 3.57
CA ARG A 99 12.00 -1.76 3.38
C ARG A 99 10.54 -1.69 3.83
N ARG A 100 10.19 -0.87 4.80
CA ARG A 100 8.79 -0.69 5.27
C ARG A 100 8.22 0.60 4.72
N VAL A 101 7.19 0.48 3.85
CA VAL A 101 6.60 1.61 3.13
C VAL A 101 5.08 1.60 3.26
N ALA A 102 4.51 2.75 3.62
CA ALA A 102 3.09 3.03 3.51
C ALA A 102 2.80 3.77 2.20
N TYR A 103 1.80 3.32 1.46
CA TYR A 103 1.26 4.05 0.31
C TYR A 103 -0.03 4.74 0.72
N VAL A 104 -0.18 6.00 0.34
CA VAL A 104 -1.40 6.80 0.53
C VAL A 104 -1.74 7.51 -0.78
N GLY A 105 -3.01 7.87 -0.97
CA GLY A 105 -3.44 8.51 -2.22
C GLY A 105 -3.25 7.62 -3.46
N ALA A 106 -3.26 6.30 -3.29
CA ALA A 106 -3.05 5.34 -4.38
C ALA A 106 -4.34 4.88 -5.06
N THR A 107 -5.48 5.33 -4.55
CA THR A 107 -6.84 4.98 -5.01
C THR A 107 -7.65 6.24 -5.30
N GLY A 108 -8.85 6.06 -5.83
CA GLY A 108 -9.66 7.16 -6.34
C GLY A 108 -9.24 7.59 -7.75
N ARG A 109 -9.92 8.55 -8.33
CA ARG A 109 -9.77 8.99 -9.73
C ARG A 109 -10.00 7.85 -10.73
N ARG A 110 -8.94 7.33 -11.36
CA ARG A 110 -9.04 6.27 -12.38
C ARG A 110 -8.99 4.88 -11.74
N GLU A 111 -9.99 4.04 -12.02
CA GLU A 111 -10.14 2.70 -11.46
C GLU A 111 -9.05 1.74 -11.95
N ASP A 112 -8.62 1.86 -13.21
CA ASP A 112 -7.55 1.04 -13.78
C ASP A 112 -6.21 1.29 -13.07
N HIS A 113 -5.89 2.55 -12.74
CA HIS A 113 -4.73 2.89 -11.91
C HIS A 113 -4.88 2.36 -10.49
N THR A 114 -6.08 2.45 -9.90
CA THR A 114 -6.36 1.90 -8.57
C THR A 114 -6.10 0.39 -8.54
N LEU A 115 -6.63 -0.36 -9.50
CA LEU A 115 -6.42 -1.82 -9.60
C LEU A 115 -4.94 -2.16 -9.82
N GLY A 116 -4.25 -1.43 -10.69
CA GLY A 116 -2.83 -1.58 -10.93
C GLY A 116 -2.00 -1.33 -9.66
N ASN A 117 -2.26 -0.23 -8.96
CA ASN A 117 -1.57 0.12 -7.73
C ASN A 117 -1.74 -0.94 -6.63
N ILE A 118 -2.96 -1.48 -6.47
CA ILE A 118 -3.23 -2.53 -5.50
C ILE A 118 -2.49 -3.82 -5.87
N SER A 119 -2.51 -4.22 -7.15
CA SER A 119 -1.86 -5.46 -7.60
C SER A 119 -0.35 -5.44 -7.39
N HIS A 120 0.30 -4.31 -7.61
CA HIS A 120 1.76 -4.14 -7.42
C HIS A 120 2.24 -4.34 -5.98
N LEU A 121 1.36 -4.29 -4.98
CA LEU A 121 1.77 -4.57 -3.59
C LEU A 121 2.39 -5.96 -3.43
N ALA A 122 1.88 -6.96 -4.17
CA ALA A 122 2.45 -8.31 -4.16
C ALA A 122 3.84 -8.36 -4.81
N ASP A 123 4.05 -7.61 -5.90
CA ASP A 123 5.35 -7.52 -6.57
C ASP A 123 6.39 -6.86 -5.64
N TYR A 124 6.01 -5.79 -4.95
CA TYR A 124 6.88 -5.13 -3.97
C TYR A 124 7.24 -6.06 -2.81
N ARG A 125 6.28 -6.91 -2.41
CA ARG A 125 6.56 -7.93 -1.39
C ARG A 125 7.59 -8.95 -1.88
N GLN A 126 7.51 -9.40 -3.12
CA GLN A 126 8.49 -10.30 -3.74
C GLN A 126 9.88 -9.65 -3.85
N MET A 127 9.96 -8.33 -4.01
CA MET A 127 11.21 -7.56 -3.94
C MET A 127 11.81 -7.50 -2.52
N GLY A 128 11.15 -8.05 -1.50
CA GLY A 128 11.59 -7.98 -0.10
C GLY A 128 11.14 -6.73 0.65
N MET A 129 10.16 -6.00 0.12
CA MET A 129 9.55 -4.86 0.80
C MET A 129 8.44 -5.34 1.75
N ASP A 130 8.23 -4.64 2.84
CA ASP A 130 7.08 -4.78 3.72
C ASP A 130 6.16 -3.57 3.52
N VAL A 131 5.07 -3.78 2.80
CA VAL A 131 4.24 -2.70 2.28
C VAL A 131 2.81 -2.79 2.74
N ARG A 132 2.23 -1.60 3.01
CA ARG A 132 0.80 -1.43 3.27
C ARG A 132 0.27 -0.25 2.47
N MET A 133 -0.94 -0.36 1.96
CA MET A 133 -1.62 0.73 1.28
C MET A 133 -2.83 1.17 2.10
N TYR A 134 -2.81 2.42 2.53
CA TYR A 134 -3.86 3.04 3.33
C TYR A 134 -4.74 3.90 2.43
N THR A 135 -6.04 3.65 2.50
CA THR A 135 -7.09 4.42 1.83
C THR A 135 -7.91 5.18 2.86
N ASP A 136 -8.91 5.93 2.44
CA ASP A 136 -9.85 6.56 3.37
C ASP A 136 -10.85 5.57 4.01
N TYR A 137 -10.86 4.30 3.57
CA TYR A 137 -11.82 3.30 4.00
C TYR A 137 -11.20 2.09 4.70
N GLY A 138 -9.87 1.92 4.62
CA GLY A 138 -9.19 0.77 5.18
C GLY A 138 -7.75 0.62 4.67
N VAL A 139 -7.15 -0.54 4.95
CA VAL A 139 -5.76 -0.85 4.63
C VAL A 139 -5.63 -2.16 3.88
N PHE A 140 -4.87 -2.15 2.79
CA PHE A 140 -4.36 -3.37 2.16
C PHE A 140 -3.03 -3.77 2.78
N MET A 141 -2.93 -5.04 3.16
CA MET A 141 -1.76 -5.64 3.79
C MET A 141 -1.24 -6.80 2.94
N THR A 142 0.07 -6.95 2.89
CA THR A 142 0.75 -8.05 2.22
C THR A 142 1.25 -9.07 3.23
N PRO A 143 1.20 -10.40 2.89
CA PRO A 143 1.74 -11.43 3.77
C PRO A 143 3.26 -11.42 3.81
N CYS A 144 3.83 -11.93 4.90
CA CYS A 144 5.27 -12.14 5.04
C CYS A 144 5.69 -13.52 4.52
N PRO A 145 6.82 -13.65 3.81
CA PRO A 145 7.38 -14.94 3.45
C PRO A 145 7.96 -15.63 4.68
N PHE A 146 7.79 -16.95 4.74
CA PHE A 146 8.30 -17.83 5.78
C PHE A 146 9.29 -18.83 5.21
N PRO A 147 10.20 -19.42 6.07
CA PRO A 147 11.22 -20.36 5.60
C PRO A 147 10.68 -21.64 4.95
N ASP A 148 9.43 -22.03 5.26
CA ASP A 148 8.74 -23.18 4.66
C ASP A 148 8.17 -22.90 3.26
N GLY A 149 8.44 -21.71 2.71
CA GLY A 149 7.94 -21.23 1.43
C GLY A 149 6.48 -20.78 1.45
N SER A 150 5.85 -20.73 2.64
CA SER A 150 4.53 -20.14 2.78
C SER A 150 4.59 -18.62 2.92
N LEU A 151 3.49 -17.98 2.57
CA LEU A 151 3.20 -16.57 2.84
C LEU A 151 2.19 -16.51 3.99
N GLN A 152 2.49 -15.74 5.02
CA GLN A 152 1.63 -15.64 6.20
C GLN A 152 1.35 -14.17 6.54
N LEU A 153 0.11 -13.89 6.92
CA LEU A 153 -0.31 -12.62 7.51
C LEU A 153 -1.01 -12.91 8.84
N ARG A 154 -0.60 -12.22 9.88
CA ARG A 154 -1.30 -12.18 11.17
C ARG A 154 -1.60 -10.76 11.53
N CYS A 155 -2.81 -10.49 11.98
CA CYS A 155 -3.17 -9.15 12.43
C CYS A 155 -4.13 -9.24 13.63
N THR A 156 -4.14 -8.17 14.41
CA THR A 156 -5.07 -8.01 15.53
C THR A 156 -6.11 -6.98 15.15
N VAL A 157 -7.37 -7.32 15.33
CA VAL A 157 -8.54 -6.51 14.94
C VAL A 157 -9.60 -6.56 16.03
N CYS A 158 -10.58 -5.68 15.99
CA CYS A 158 -11.78 -5.82 16.79
C CYS A 158 -12.70 -6.88 16.17
N PRO A 159 -13.29 -7.80 16.94
CA PRO A 159 -14.36 -8.65 16.41
C PRO A 159 -15.47 -7.78 15.80
N GLY A 160 -16.01 -8.22 14.66
CA GLY A 160 -16.94 -7.43 13.84
C GLY A 160 -16.26 -6.58 12.76
N SER A 161 -14.94 -6.42 12.76
CA SER A 161 -14.24 -5.71 11.68
C SER A 161 -14.45 -6.41 10.34
N GLN A 162 -14.81 -5.63 9.32
CA GLN A 162 -15.00 -6.14 7.97
C GLN A 162 -13.64 -6.30 7.27
N LEU A 163 -13.52 -7.39 6.52
CA LEU A 163 -12.31 -7.69 5.78
C LEU A 163 -12.60 -8.34 4.42
N SER A 164 -11.61 -8.31 3.55
CA SER A 164 -11.63 -9.00 2.27
C SER A 164 -10.27 -9.65 1.99
N VAL A 165 -10.28 -10.79 1.32
CA VAL A 165 -9.08 -11.53 0.92
C VAL A 165 -9.04 -11.64 -0.59
N PHE A 166 -7.93 -11.27 -1.21
CA PHE A 166 -7.74 -11.28 -2.66
C PHE A 166 -6.60 -12.22 -3.02
N ALA A 167 -6.90 -13.32 -3.70
CA ALA A 167 -5.89 -14.19 -4.29
C ALA A 167 -5.29 -13.54 -5.55
N LEU A 168 -3.96 -13.52 -5.63
CA LEU A 168 -3.20 -13.04 -6.80
C LEU A 168 -2.45 -14.19 -7.49
N GLY A 169 -2.88 -15.42 -7.23
CA GLY A 169 -2.38 -16.65 -7.83
C GLY A 169 -3.42 -17.75 -7.71
N ASP A 170 -3.14 -18.92 -8.27
CA ASP A 170 -4.01 -20.09 -8.21
C ASP A 170 -3.58 -21.04 -7.08
N GLY A 171 -4.38 -21.12 -6.03
CA GLY A 171 -4.13 -22.00 -4.88
C GLY A 171 -5.01 -21.65 -3.67
N PRO A 172 -4.99 -22.51 -2.64
CA PRO A 172 -5.76 -22.31 -1.44
C PRO A 172 -5.18 -21.19 -0.55
N ILE A 173 -6.06 -20.52 0.17
CA ILE A 173 -5.72 -19.61 1.27
C ILE A 173 -6.42 -20.11 2.52
N GLU A 174 -5.65 -20.54 3.50
CA GLU A 174 -6.13 -20.89 4.83
C GLU A 174 -6.40 -19.58 5.59
N ALA A 175 -7.57 -19.46 6.21
CA ALA A 175 -7.96 -18.31 7.00
C ALA A 175 -8.55 -18.76 8.34
N GLU A 176 -8.06 -18.18 9.43
CA GLU A 176 -8.55 -18.41 10.78
C GLU A 176 -9.08 -17.11 11.38
N GLY A 177 -10.14 -17.23 12.17
CA GLY A 177 -10.75 -16.10 12.87
C GLY A 177 -11.77 -15.33 12.04
N VAL A 178 -12.10 -15.79 10.84
CA VAL A 178 -13.09 -15.21 9.94
C VAL A 178 -14.45 -15.90 10.06
N LYS A 179 -15.53 -15.14 9.84
CA LYS A 179 -16.91 -15.60 9.97
C LYS A 179 -17.31 -16.58 8.86
N TYR A 180 -16.88 -16.29 7.65
CA TYR A 180 -17.20 -17.09 6.47
C TYR A 180 -15.93 -17.79 6.01
N PRO A 181 -15.87 -19.15 6.06
CA PRO A 181 -14.73 -19.90 5.52
C PRO A 181 -14.49 -19.52 4.07
N LEU A 182 -13.21 -19.34 3.72
CA LEU A 182 -12.88 -19.11 2.32
C LEU A 182 -13.12 -20.37 1.49
N PRO A 183 -13.54 -20.23 0.21
CA PRO A 183 -13.57 -21.34 -0.72
C PRO A 183 -12.20 -22.01 -0.82
N GLU A 184 -12.17 -23.31 -1.14
CA GLU A 184 -10.91 -24.03 -1.37
C GLU A 184 -9.99 -23.32 -2.38
N ARG A 185 -10.59 -22.63 -3.35
CA ARG A 185 -9.90 -21.75 -4.31
C ARG A 185 -10.70 -20.47 -4.53
N LEU A 186 -10.03 -19.35 -4.50
CA LEU A 186 -10.57 -18.06 -4.90
C LEU A 186 -10.29 -17.86 -6.40
N THR A 187 -11.24 -18.23 -7.23
CA THR A 187 -11.14 -18.10 -8.71
C THR A 187 -11.57 -16.72 -9.22
N ALA A 188 -12.21 -15.93 -8.38
CA ALA A 188 -12.62 -14.56 -8.65
C ALA A 188 -12.48 -13.70 -7.38
N TRP A 189 -12.12 -12.46 -7.55
CA TRP A 189 -11.84 -11.54 -6.43
C TRP A 189 -13.02 -11.36 -5.47
N TRP A 190 -14.26 -11.33 -5.98
CA TRP A 190 -15.45 -11.15 -5.16
C TRP A 190 -15.69 -12.28 -4.13
N GLN A 191 -15.15 -13.48 -4.38
CA GLN A 191 -15.37 -14.65 -3.50
C GLN A 191 -14.72 -14.50 -2.12
N GLY A 192 -13.69 -13.69 -1.99
CA GLY A 192 -13.01 -13.40 -0.72
C GLY A 192 -13.45 -12.08 -0.09
N THR A 193 -14.44 -11.37 -0.65
CA THR A 193 -14.91 -10.09 -0.13
C THR A 193 -16.01 -10.24 0.91
N LEU A 194 -16.28 -9.15 1.66
CA LEU A 194 -17.39 -9.03 2.60
C LEU A 194 -17.35 -10.08 3.73
N ASN A 195 -16.17 -10.42 4.21
CA ASN A 195 -15.96 -11.25 5.38
C ASN A 195 -15.90 -10.39 6.66
N GLU A 196 -15.89 -11.02 7.82
CA GLU A 196 -15.94 -10.38 9.13
C GLU A 196 -15.04 -11.15 10.11
N ALA A 197 -14.33 -10.43 10.97
CA ALA A 197 -13.55 -11.02 12.06
C ALA A 197 -14.46 -11.48 13.19
N VAL A 198 -14.32 -12.72 13.65
CA VAL A 198 -15.08 -13.25 14.80
C VAL A 198 -14.25 -13.35 16.08
N VAL A 199 -12.93 -13.20 15.97
CA VAL A 199 -11.98 -13.19 17.09
C VAL A 199 -10.97 -12.04 16.90
N PRO A 200 -10.26 -11.63 17.98
CA PRO A 200 -9.29 -10.54 17.89
C PRO A 200 -8.07 -10.84 17.00
N HIS A 201 -7.69 -12.09 16.85
CA HIS A 201 -6.48 -12.49 16.12
C HIS A 201 -6.86 -13.24 14.84
N LEU A 202 -6.49 -12.67 13.72
CA LEU A 202 -6.67 -13.27 12.41
C LEU A 202 -5.34 -13.87 11.92
N SER A 203 -5.42 -15.01 11.25
CA SER A 203 -4.29 -15.66 10.60
C SER A 203 -4.66 -16.07 9.18
N PHE A 204 -3.78 -15.76 8.23
CA PHE A 204 -3.91 -16.16 6.83
C PHE A 204 -2.62 -16.83 6.39
N LYS A 205 -2.73 -17.96 5.68
CA LYS A 205 -1.59 -18.70 5.17
C LYS A 205 -1.86 -19.24 3.77
N ALA A 206 -0.89 -19.06 2.86
CA ALA A 206 -0.96 -19.57 1.49
C ALA A 206 0.44 -19.88 0.95
N ARG A 207 0.50 -20.53 -0.24
CA ARG A 207 1.72 -20.63 -1.06
C ARG A 207 1.65 -19.78 -2.32
N ILE A 208 0.59 -19.00 -2.44
CA ILE A 208 0.35 -18.05 -3.54
C ILE A 208 0.35 -16.63 -2.99
N PRO A 209 0.67 -15.61 -3.80
CA PRO A 209 0.48 -14.21 -3.41
C PRO A 209 -0.99 -13.91 -3.11
N PHE A 210 -1.23 -13.16 -2.06
CA PHE A 210 -2.55 -12.68 -1.68
C PHE A 210 -2.46 -11.33 -0.96
N LEU A 211 -3.59 -10.64 -0.88
CA LEU A 211 -3.75 -9.42 -0.10
C LEU A 211 -4.91 -9.58 0.88
N VAL A 212 -4.80 -8.95 2.02
CA VAL A 212 -5.92 -8.79 2.96
C VAL A 212 -6.23 -7.30 3.05
N TYR A 213 -7.48 -6.94 2.81
CA TYR A 213 -8.03 -5.62 3.06
C TYR A 213 -8.79 -5.65 4.37
N LEU A 214 -8.49 -4.70 5.25
CA LEU A 214 -9.19 -4.50 6.51
C LEU A 214 -9.84 -3.11 6.48
N ALA A 215 -11.15 -3.04 6.65
CA ALA A 215 -11.89 -1.79 6.80
C ALA A 215 -11.65 -1.17 8.20
N TYR A 216 -11.68 0.17 8.29
CA TYR A 216 -11.57 0.90 9.57
C TYR A 216 -12.80 0.78 10.44
#